data_efc223dbc67864f2ccf50d25d0377a1c
#
_entry.id   efc223dbc67864f2ccf50d25d0377a1c
#
_cell.length_a   1.000
_cell.length_b   1.000
_cell.length_c   1.000
_cell.angle_alpha   90.00
_cell.angle_beta   90.00
_cell.angle_gamma   90.00
#
_symmetry.space_group_name_H-M   'P 1'
#
loop_
_entity.id
_entity.type
_entity.pdbx_description
1 polymer ?
#
loop_
_entity_poly.entity_id
_entity_poly.type
_entity_poly.pdbx_seq_one_letter_code
_entity_poly.pdbx_strand_id
1 'polypeptide(L)'
;VPGATGGWHSLSHHGGRQNQLEQLSRIERDIVKHLNHFLTDLDSIPEGNGTLLDHTTVVIGSNFGDASNHTCSNLPTIVAGGGYRHQVHTVPEKPTPLCNLWLELLHRHNIDLGQFGSSDDDPRLLLGS
;
A
#
# COMPACT_ATOMS: atom_id res chain seq x y z
N VAL A 1 -7.40 -7.29 -18.83
CA VAL A 1 -6.65 -6.05 -19.16
C VAL A 1 -6.14 -6.21 -20.60
N PRO A 2 -6.39 -5.24 -21.50
CA PRO A 2 -5.89 -5.32 -22.89
C PRO A 2 -4.37 -5.54 -22.95
N GLY A 3 -3.95 -6.52 -23.75
CA GLY A 3 -2.53 -6.87 -23.91
C GLY A 3 -1.95 -7.74 -22.79
N ALA A 4 -2.75 -8.23 -21.87
CA ALA A 4 -2.41 -9.31 -20.95
C ALA A 4 -3.18 -10.57 -21.37
N THR A 5 -2.46 -11.66 -21.67
CA THR A 5 -3.03 -12.96 -22.09
C THR A 5 -2.88 -14.04 -21.03
N GLY A 6 -2.01 -13.81 -20.03
CA GLY A 6 -1.84 -14.68 -18.87
C GLY A 6 -2.69 -14.24 -17.68
N GLY A 7 -3.01 -15.19 -16.78
CA GLY A 7 -3.60 -14.86 -15.48
C GLY A 7 -2.60 -14.12 -14.58
N TRP A 8 -3.09 -13.22 -13.73
CA TRP A 8 -2.22 -12.41 -12.85
C TRP A 8 -1.24 -13.26 -12.04
N HIS A 9 -1.73 -14.30 -11.38
CA HIS A 9 -0.88 -15.21 -10.60
C HIS A 9 0.24 -15.84 -11.44
N SER A 10 -0.09 -16.34 -12.65
CA SER A 10 0.92 -16.94 -13.53
C SER A 10 1.96 -15.94 -14.01
N LEU A 11 1.57 -14.69 -14.23
CA LEU A 11 2.45 -13.60 -14.63
C LEU A 11 3.33 -13.13 -13.48
N SER A 12 2.84 -13.19 -12.23
CA SER A 12 3.64 -12.82 -11.06
C SER A 12 4.83 -13.76 -10.82
N HIS A 13 4.75 -15.01 -11.32
CA HIS A 13 5.86 -15.97 -11.38
C HIS A 13 6.71 -15.80 -12.66
N HIS A 14 7.05 -14.57 -13.00
CA HIS A 14 7.71 -14.21 -14.27
C HIS A 14 9.12 -14.79 -14.45
N GLY A 15 9.83 -15.14 -13.37
CA GLY A 15 11.19 -15.67 -13.43
C GLY A 15 12.15 -14.80 -14.26
N GLY A 16 11.95 -13.49 -14.25
CA GLY A 16 12.75 -12.52 -15.04
C GLY A 16 12.38 -12.44 -16.53
N ARG A 17 11.35 -13.15 -17.01
CA ARG A 17 10.94 -13.12 -18.41
C ARG A 17 10.27 -11.79 -18.78
N GLN A 18 10.91 -11.03 -19.67
CA GLN A 18 10.51 -9.67 -20.02
C GLN A 18 9.06 -9.56 -20.50
N ASN A 19 8.58 -10.48 -21.34
CA ASN A 19 7.21 -10.45 -21.85
C ASN A 19 6.15 -10.66 -20.74
N GLN A 20 6.49 -11.39 -19.67
CA GLN A 20 5.60 -11.58 -18.53
C GLN A 20 5.61 -10.34 -17.63
N LEU A 21 6.78 -9.74 -17.41
CA LEU A 21 6.91 -8.47 -16.68
C LEU A 21 6.11 -7.34 -17.34
N GLU A 22 6.14 -7.25 -18.67
CA GLU A 22 5.36 -6.26 -19.42
C GLU A 22 3.85 -6.47 -19.27
N GLN A 23 3.38 -7.70 -19.31
CA GLN A 23 1.97 -8.03 -19.10
C GLN A 23 1.55 -7.77 -17.63
N LEU A 24 2.37 -8.18 -16.68
CA LEU A 24 2.15 -7.92 -15.26
C LEU A 24 2.05 -6.42 -14.99
N SER A 25 2.99 -5.63 -15.50
CA SER A 25 2.99 -4.16 -15.37
C SER A 25 1.70 -3.51 -15.93
N ARG A 26 1.10 -4.06 -16.98
CA ARG A 26 -0.19 -3.58 -17.50
C ARG A 26 -1.33 -3.83 -16.51
N ILE A 27 -1.36 -5.01 -15.89
CA ILE A 27 -2.35 -5.36 -14.87
C ILE A 27 -2.18 -4.46 -13.64
N GLU A 28 -0.96 -4.28 -13.16
CA GLU A 28 -0.68 -3.45 -11.99
C GLU A 28 -1.02 -1.98 -12.22
N ARG A 29 -0.72 -1.45 -13.41
CA ARG A 29 -1.15 -0.09 -13.79
C ARG A 29 -2.68 0.05 -13.82
N ASP A 30 -3.39 -0.98 -14.22
CA ASP A 30 -4.85 -0.98 -14.23
C ASP A 30 -5.41 -0.99 -12.81
N ILE A 31 -4.82 -1.77 -11.90
CA ILE A 31 -5.14 -1.75 -10.47
C ILE A 31 -4.93 -0.35 -9.88
N VAL A 32 -3.79 0.29 -10.18
CA VAL A 32 -3.50 1.65 -9.70
C VAL A 32 -4.48 2.69 -10.27
N LYS A 33 -4.96 2.53 -11.50
CA LYS A 33 -6.02 3.38 -12.04
C LYS A 33 -7.33 3.24 -11.28
N HIS A 34 -7.73 2.01 -10.95
CA HIS A 34 -8.93 1.77 -10.15
C HIS A 34 -8.78 2.32 -8.73
N LEU A 35 -7.60 2.19 -8.12
CA LEU A 35 -7.30 2.84 -6.85
C LEU A 35 -7.46 4.38 -6.96
N ASN A 36 -6.91 4.98 -8.02
CA ASN A 36 -7.04 6.41 -8.23
C ASN A 36 -8.50 6.86 -8.39
N HIS A 37 -9.32 6.11 -9.12
CA HIS A 37 -10.75 6.41 -9.24
C HIS A 37 -11.43 6.32 -7.87
N PHE A 38 -11.17 5.26 -7.12
CA PHE A 38 -11.73 5.07 -5.78
C PHE A 38 -11.36 6.23 -4.82
N LEU A 39 -10.09 6.65 -4.81
CA LEU A 39 -9.65 7.79 -4.00
C LEU A 39 -10.31 9.10 -4.47
N THR A 40 -10.46 9.30 -5.78
CA THR A 40 -11.15 10.47 -6.35
C THR A 40 -12.63 10.48 -5.96
N ASP A 41 -13.29 9.35 -5.98
CA ASP A 41 -14.69 9.22 -5.58
C ASP A 41 -14.86 9.58 -4.09
N LEU A 42 -13.98 9.05 -3.21
CA LEU A 42 -13.97 9.42 -1.79
C LEU A 42 -13.72 10.92 -1.57
N ASP A 43 -12.80 11.51 -2.33
CA ASP A 43 -12.48 12.94 -2.25
C ASP A 43 -13.61 13.85 -2.77
N SER A 44 -14.46 13.32 -3.64
CA SER A 44 -15.60 14.05 -4.19
C SER A 44 -16.82 14.11 -3.26
N ILE A 45 -16.86 13.30 -2.23
CA ILE A 45 -18.00 13.17 -1.30
C ILE A 45 -17.76 14.08 -0.09
N PRO A 46 -18.57 15.16 0.10
CA PRO A 46 -18.45 16.01 1.28
C PRO A 46 -18.79 15.25 2.57
N GLU A 47 -17.99 15.41 3.60
CA GLU A 47 -18.25 14.88 4.94
C GLU A 47 -17.73 15.85 6.02
N GLY A 48 -18.63 16.32 6.88
CA GLY A 48 -18.27 17.27 7.93
C GLY A 48 -17.66 18.56 7.38
N ASN A 49 -16.43 18.85 7.77
CA ASN A 49 -15.65 20.01 7.33
C ASN A 49 -14.63 19.68 6.22
N GLY A 50 -14.74 18.49 5.63
CA GLY A 50 -13.84 18.00 4.59
C GLY A 50 -14.54 17.06 3.63
N THR A 51 -13.82 16.03 3.19
CA THR A 51 -14.32 15.00 2.29
C THR A 51 -14.31 13.63 2.99
N LEU A 52 -14.99 12.66 2.40
CA LEU A 52 -14.97 11.28 2.93
C LEU A 52 -13.53 10.72 2.93
N LEU A 53 -12.66 11.16 2.02
CA LEU A 53 -11.25 10.77 1.99
C LEU A 53 -10.48 11.33 3.20
N ASP A 54 -10.78 12.55 3.67
CA ASP A 54 -10.15 13.13 4.86
C ASP A 54 -10.42 12.30 6.12
N HIS A 55 -11.55 11.59 6.14
CA HIS A 55 -11.99 10.78 7.28
C HIS A 55 -11.81 9.26 7.06
N THR A 56 -11.23 8.87 5.93
CA THR A 56 -11.02 7.46 5.57
C THR A 56 -9.56 7.17 5.33
N THR A 57 -8.98 6.24 6.07
CA THR A 57 -7.63 5.74 5.78
C THR A 57 -7.70 4.56 4.81
N VAL A 58 -7.11 4.70 3.64
CA VAL A 58 -7.00 3.66 2.62
C VAL A 58 -5.58 3.12 2.61
N VAL A 59 -5.45 1.80 2.78
CA VAL A 59 -4.15 1.11 2.70
C VAL A 59 -4.21 0.07 1.59
N ILE A 60 -3.25 0.10 0.70
CA ILE A 60 -3.05 -0.92 -0.34
C ILE A 60 -1.60 -1.38 -0.33
N GLY A 61 -1.38 -2.66 -0.44
CA GLY A 61 -0.05 -3.24 -0.45
C GLY A 61 -0.03 -4.63 -1.04
N SER A 62 1.15 -5.22 -1.05
CA SER A 62 1.36 -6.62 -1.44
C SER A 62 2.00 -7.39 -0.28
N ASN A 63 1.69 -8.68 -0.19
CA ASN A 63 2.37 -9.61 0.74
C ASN A 63 3.70 -10.13 0.19
N PHE A 64 4.02 -9.81 -1.07
CA PHE A 64 5.32 -10.12 -1.65
C PHE A 64 5.97 -8.88 -2.24
N GLY A 65 7.26 -8.68 -1.98
CA GLY A 65 8.10 -7.74 -2.72
C GLY A 65 8.59 -8.34 -4.04
N ASP A 66 8.80 -9.67 -4.06
CA ASP A 66 9.05 -10.45 -5.27
C ASP A 66 8.19 -11.72 -5.23
N ALA A 67 7.15 -11.76 -6.03
CA ALA A 67 6.23 -12.89 -6.12
C ALA A 67 6.85 -14.11 -6.81
N SER A 68 7.85 -13.94 -7.69
CA SER A 68 8.57 -15.07 -8.30
C SER A 68 9.31 -15.91 -7.27
N ASN A 69 9.89 -15.25 -6.26
CA ASN A 69 10.69 -15.88 -5.22
C ASN A 69 9.93 -16.00 -3.89
N HIS A 70 8.69 -15.53 -3.82
CA HIS A 70 7.86 -15.46 -2.62
C HIS A 70 8.55 -14.73 -1.46
N THR A 71 9.29 -13.64 -1.76
CA THR A 71 9.95 -12.87 -0.70
C THR A 71 8.99 -11.89 -0.05
N CYS A 72 8.95 -11.90 1.29
CA CYS A 72 8.13 -10.99 2.09
C CYS A 72 8.92 -9.77 2.58
N SER A 73 9.96 -9.37 1.85
CA SER A 73 10.76 -8.17 2.12
C SER A 73 10.50 -7.10 1.06
N ASN A 74 10.79 -5.84 1.40
CA ASN A 74 10.61 -4.71 0.50
C ASN A 74 9.18 -4.61 -0.06
N LEU A 75 8.19 -4.70 0.84
CA LEU A 75 6.77 -4.70 0.48
C LEU A 75 6.31 -3.32 0.02
N PRO A 76 5.80 -3.18 -1.22
CA PRO A 76 5.20 -1.92 -1.65
C PRO A 76 3.92 -1.68 -0.86
N THR A 77 3.81 -0.51 -0.23
CA THR A 77 2.63 -0.13 0.54
C THR A 77 2.29 1.33 0.28
N ILE A 78 1.02 1.62 0.03
CA ILE A 78 0.49 2.97 -0.16
C ILE A 78 -0.52 3.24 0.96
N VAL A 79 -0.41 4.40 1.59
CA VAL A 79 -1.39 4.92 2.53
C VAL A 79 -1.94 6.23 1.99
N ALA A 80 -3.26 6.37 1.95
CA ALA A 80 -3.93 7.56 1.44
C ALA A 80 -5.14 7.95 2.30
N GLY A 81 -5.52 9.22 2.27
CA GLY A 81 -6.62 9.77 3.06
C GLY A 81 -6.29 9.95 4.53
N GLY A 82 -7.29 10.01 5.40
CA GLY A 82 -7.14 10.04 6.87
C GLY A 82 -6.30 11.19 7.42
N GLY A 83 -6.15 12.30 6.68
CA GLY A 83 -5.32 13.43 7.07
C GLY A 83 -3.80 13.17 7.01
N TYR A 84 -3.37 12.10 6.35
CA TYR A 84 -1.95 11.83 6.15
C TYR A 84 -1.33 12.80 5.15
N ARG A 85 -0.03 13.07 5.34
CA ARG A 85 0.75 13.86 4.39
C ARG A 85 0.99 13.03 3.12
N HIS A 86 0.42 13.48 2.01
CA HIS A 86 0.59 12.86 0.71
C HIS A 86 1.92 13.21 0.03
N GLN A 87 2.29 12.45 -1.03
CA GLN A 87 3.50 12.65 -1.84
C GLN A 87 4.81 12.43 -1.06
N VAL A 88 4.76 11.64 -0.01
CA VAL A 88 5.95 11.20 0.73
C VAL A 88 6.27 9.78 0.31
N HIS A 89 7.55 9.54 -0.01
CA HIS A 89 8.09 8.20 -0.23
C HIS A 89 9.09 7.89 0.87
N THR A 90 8.77 6.93 1.70
CA THR A 90 9.62 6.51 2.82
C THR A 90 10.22 5.14 2.54
N VAL A 91 11.53 5.04 2.65
CA VAL A 91 12.26 3.77 2.66
C VAL A 91 12.97 3.68 4.01
N PRO A 92 12.61 2.73 4.88
CA PRO A 92 13.28 2.57 6.16
C PRO A 92 14.78 2.28 5.97
N GLU A 93 15.64 2.90 6.78
CA GLU A 93 17.10 2.70 6.73
C GLU A 93 17.53 1.27 7.09
N LYS A 94 16.69 0.58 7.85
CA LYS A 94 16.87 -0.83 8.25
C LYS A 94 15.59 -1.62 7.99
N PRO A 95 15.66 -2.96 7.89
CA PRO A 95 14.47 -3.79 7.83
C PRO A 95 13.53 -3.48 8.99
N THR A 96 12.31 -3.08 8.66
CA THR A 96 11.29 -2.65 9.63
C THR A 96 10.05 -3.53 9.46
N PRO A 97 9.49 -4.07 10.55
CA PRO A 97 8.27 -4.87 10.47
C PRO A 97 7.09 -4.08 9.91
N LEU A 98 6.32 -4.65 8.99
CA LEU A 98 5.08 -4.04 8.51
C LEU A 98 4.08 -3.79 9.67
N CYS A 99 4.19 -4.57 10.74
CA CYS A 99 3.39 -4.39 11.95
C CYS A 99 3.56 -3.01 12.60
N ASN A 100 4.71 -2.32 12.38
CA ASN A 100 4.90 -0.94 12.84
C ASN A 100 3.94 0.02 12.14
N LEU A 101 3.73 -0.15 10.83
CA LEU A 101 2.73 0.62 10.10
C LEU A 101 1.32 0.38 10.65
N TRP A 102 0.95 -0.87 10.89
CA TRP A 102 -0.37 -1.19 11.46
C TRP A 102 -0.54 -0.60 12.87
N LEU A 103 0.49 -0.64 13.70
CA LEU A 103 0.45 -0.04 15.03
C LEU A 103 0.26 1.48 14.96
N GLU A 104 0.97 2.16 14.06
CA GLU A 104 0.81 3.61 13.84
C GLU A 104 -0.61 3.96 13.35
N LEU A 105 -1.16 3.18 12.41
CA LEU A 105 -2.53 3.37 11.93
C LEU A 105 -3.55 3.22 13.06
N LEU A 106 -3.38 2.22 13.92
CA LEU A 106 -4.24 2.01 15.09
C LEU A 106 -4.18 3.20 16.06
N HIS A 107 -2.99 3.70 16.37
CA HIS A 107 -2.82 4.88 17.22
C HIS A 107 -3.54 6.11 16.64
N ARG A 108 -3.46 6.34 15.33
CA ARG A 108 -4.16 7.46 14.68
C ARG A 108 -5.68 7.32 14.71
N HIS A 109 -6.19 6.11 14.82
CA HIS A 109 -7.61 5.84 15.05
C HIS A 109 -7.98 5.79 16.55
N ASN A 110 -7.12 6.32 17.44
CA ASN A 110 -7.30 6.37 18.91
C ASN A 110 -7.39 4.97 19.53
N ILE A 111 -6.80 3.96 18.92
CA ILE A 111 -6.65 2.62 19.49
C ILE A 111 -5.26 2.52 20.06
N ASP A 112 -5.15 2.73 21.38
CA ASP A 112 -3.87 2.73 22.10
C ASP A 112 -3.44 1.29 22.42
N LEU A 113 -2.48 0.79 21.66
CA LEU A 113 -1.85 -0.51 21.88
C LEU A 113 -0.35 -0.31 22.03
N GLY A 114 0.25 -0.96 23.02
CA GLY A 114 1.71 -0.95 23.20
C GLY A 114 2.46 -1.73 22.12
N GLN A 115 1.80 -2.71 21.47
CA GLN A 115 2.40 -3.56 20.43
C GLN A 115 1.32 -4.16 19.54
N PHE A 116 1.64 -4.36 18.26
CA PHE A 116 0.83 -5.11 17.29
C PHE A 116 1.70 -6.15 16.56
N GLY A 117 1.41 -7.42 16.76
CA GLY A 117 2.16 -8.52 16.15
C GLY A 117 3.67 -8.46 16.46
N SER A 118 4.50 -8.34 15.43
CA SER A 118 5.96 -8.22 15.52
C SER A 118 6.45 -6.77 15.48
N SER A 119 5.60 -5.79 15.80
CA SER A 119 6.03 -4.40 15.86
C SER A 119 7.14 -4.20 16.91
N ASP A 120 8.09 -3.37 16.58
CA ASP A 120 9.17 -2.92 17.45
C ASP A 120 9.08 -1.40 17.71
N ASP A 121 9.98 -0.86 18.53
CA ASP A 121 9.76 0.36 19.30
C ASP A 121 9.66 1.71 18.53
N ASP A 122 9.56 1.77 17.19
CA ASP A 122 9.37 3.06 16.53
C ASP A 122 8.40 3.06 15.35
N PRO A 123 7.09 3.15 15.62
CA PRO A 123 6.09 3.27 14.56
C PRO A 123 6.11 4.63 13.83
N ARG A 124 6.64 5.69 14.47
CA ARG A 124 6.51 7.08 13.97
C ARG A 124 7.33 7.41 12.74
N LEU A 125 8.21 6.52 12.28
CA LEU A 125 9.10 6.76 11.14
C LEU A 125 8.47 6.45 9.78
N LEU A 126 7.32 5.79 9.72
CA LEU A 126 6.78 5.28 8.46
C LEU A 126 5.86 6.27 7.74
N LEU A 127 5.08 7.06 8.45
CA LEU A 127 4.06 7.91 7.84
C LEU A 127 4.37 9.41 7.88
N GLY A 128 5.45 9.80 8.49
CA GLY A 128 5.84 11.22 8.66
C GLY A 128 4.83 12.00 9.53
N SER A 129 5.30 12.73 10.47
CA SER A 129 4.52 13.69 11.27
C SER A 129 4.23 14.95 10.45
#